data_22e302fbe2ecd412601a96f1f3274fb9
#
_entry.id   22e302fbe2ecd412601a96f1f3274fb9
#
_cell.length_a   1.000
_cell.length_b   1.000
_cell.length_c   1.000
_cell.angle_alpha   90.00
_cell.angle_beta   90.00
_cell.angle_gamma   90.00
#
_symmetry.space_group_name_H-M   'P 1'
#
loop_
_entity.id
_entity.type
_entity.pdbx_description
1 polymer ?
#
loop_
_entity_poly.entity_id
_entity_poly.type
_entity_poly.pdbx_seq_one_letter_code
_entity_poly.pdbx_strand_id
1 'polypeptide(L)'
;MQTMQRVGSYVVAAVVIVAVVMGVVWALGMQEPVGAPGLQAAGPYKFKAMPVGADGPLRECVVCHSVEAGGPLRVGPPLHGIVGAPKARTDWYGYSPALRKAGGSWTEADLDKFLTSPSKFLPGTSKTIIGISDAKERGDIIAALKNVP
;
A
#
# COMPACT_ATOMS: atom_id res chain seq x y z
N MET A 1 10.55 50.65 51.80
CA MET A 1 11.38 50.67 50.57
C MET A 1 12.32 49.47 50.41
N GLN A 2 12.68 48.72 51.46
CA GLN A 2 13.61 47.56 51.37
C GLN A 2 13.02 46.31 50.74
N THR A 3 11.71 46.10 50.76
CA THR A 3 11.07 44.87 50.23
C THR A 3 11.03 44.88 48.68
N MET A 4 10.83 46.00 48.03
CA MET A 4 10.82 46.09 46.54
C MET A 4 12.19 45.85 45.94
N GLN A 5 13.26 46.23 46.63
CA GLN A 5 14.63 46.04 46.15
C GLN A 5 15.09 44.57 46.19
N ARG A 6 14.59 43.81 47.16
CA ARG A 6 14.87 42.35 47.26
C ARG A 6 14.14 41.55 46.19
N VAL A 7 12.88 41.89 45.84
CA VAL A 7 12.12 41.20 44.81
C VAL A 7 12.78 41.37 43.41
N GLY A 8 13.23 42.61 43.11
CA GLY A 8 13.96 42.85 41.85
C GLY A 8 15.25 42.06 41.70
N SER A 9 15.96 41.86 42.80
CA SER A 9 17.21 41.08 42.80
C SER A 9 16.98 39.58 42.51
N TYR A 10 15.91 38.99 43.03
CA TYR A 10 15.56 37.59 42.76
C TYR A 10 15.08 37.37 41.34
N VAL A 11 14.33 38.32 40.77
CA VAL A 11 13.88 38.23 39.38
C VAL A 11 15.06 38.29 38.41
N VAL A 12 16.01 39.18 38.64
CA VAL A 12 17.22 39.27 37.81
C VAL A 12 18.06 38.01 37.96
N ALA A 13 18.24 37.48 39.15
CA ALA A 13 18.98 36.24 39.38
C ALA A 13 18.32 35.04 38.68
N ALA A 14 17.00 34.94 38.74
CA ALA A 14 16.25 33.87 38.07
C ALA A 14 16.40 33.92 36.54
N VAL A 15 16.33 35.11 35.95
CA VAL A 15 16.52 35.28 34.48
C VAL A 15 17.92 34.90 34.06
N VAL A 16 18.94 35.29 34.81
CA VAL A 16 20.34 34.93 34.52
C VAL A 16 20.55 33.43 34.63
N ILE A 17 20.00 32.77 35.64
CA ILE A 17 20.10 31.31 35.77
C ILE A 17 19.45 30.59 34.61
N VAL A 18 18.24 31.02 34.20
CA VAL A 18 17.58 30.41 33.02
C VAL A 18 18.40 30.60 31.75
N ALA A 19 18.96 31.77 31.51
CA ALA A 19 19.79 32.04 30.34
C ALA A 19 21.06 31.19 30.34
N VAL A 20 21.72 31.02 31.52
CA VAL A 20 22.92 30.19 31.63
C VAL A 20 22.57 28.71 31.43
N VAL A 21 21.49 28.21 32.01
CA VAL A 21 21.04 26.80 31.83
C VAL A 21 20.69 26.55 30.37
N MET A 22 19.98 27.45 29.71
CA MET A 22 19.67 27.33 28.28
C MET A 22 20.93 27.36 27.41
N GLY A 23 21.91 28.22 27.74
CA GLY A 23 23.20 28.29 27.04
C GLY A 23 24.03 27.02 27.22
N VAL A 24 24.03 26.42 28.41
CA VAL A 24 24.73 25.15 28.70
C VAL A 24 24.08 23.98 27.99
N VAL A 25 22.75 23.91 27.98
CA VAL A 25 21.98 22.88 27.24
C VAL A 25 22.32 22.96 25.75
N TRP A 26 22.41 24.17 25.22
CA TRP A 26 22.78 24.38 23.81
C TRP A 26 24.24 23.99 23.52
N ALA A 27 25.16 24.36 24.42
CA ALA A 27 26.59 24.07 24.27
C ALA A 27 26.94 22.57 24.44
N LEU A 28 26.15 21.83 25.23
CA LEU A 28 26.33 20.38 25.43
C LEU A 28 25.68 19.55 24.31
N GLY A 29 25.11 20.17 23.27
CA GLY A 29 24.45 19.47 22.18
C GLY A 29 23.25 18.64 22.60
N MET A 30 22.66 18.95 23.78
CA MET A 30 21.37 18.40 24.21
C MET A 30 20.28 19.07 23.39
N GLN A 31 20.37 18.90 22.08
CA GLN A 31 19.25 19.21 21.20
C GLN A 31 18.16 18.20 21.49
N GLU A 32 16.91 18.69 21.54
CA GLU A 32 15.73 17.86 21.55
C GLU A 32 15.96 16.65 20.63
N PRO A 33 15.57 15.44 21.04
CA PRO A 33 15.72 14.27 20.17
C PRO A 33 15.07 14.62 18.84
N VAL A 34 15.91 14.83 17.83
CA VAL A 34 15.46 14.99 16.45
C VAL A 34 14.51 13.84 16.23
N GLY A 35 13.26 14.15 15.96
CA GLY A 35 12.17 13.19 15.89
C GLY A 35 12.62 11.93 15.18
N ALA A 36 12.25 10.78 15.74
CA ALA A 36 12.71 9.47 15.30
C ALA A 36 12.88 9.43 13.78
N PRO A 37 14.00 8.93 13.26
CA PRO A 37 14.20 8.87 11.81
C PRO A 37 13.04 8.06 11.20
N GLY A 38 12.14 8.74 10.52
CA GLY A 38 10.93 8.17 9.94
C GLY A 38 9.63 8.94 10.19
N LEU A 39 9.59 9.87 11.16
CA LEU A 39 8.44 10.76 11.37
C LEU A 39 8.68 12.17 10.82
N GLN A 40 9.45 12.31 9.78
CA GLN A 40 9.31 13.49 8.95
C GLN A 40 7.88 13.44 8.43
N ALA A 41 7.08 14.46 8.78
CA ALA A 41 5.75 14.63 8.23
C ALA A 41 5.87 14.36 6.74
N ALA A 42 5.36 13.21 6.29
CA ALA A 42 5.29 12.91 4.89
C ALA A 42 4.70 14.15 4.26
N GLY A 43 5.49 14.83 3.42
CA GLY A 43 5.01 16.02 2.71
C GLY A 43 3.65 15.66 2.14
N PRO A 44 2.77 16.62 1.83
CA PRO A 44 1.37 16.36 1.51
C PRO A 44 1.32 15.13 0.63
N TYR A 45 0.71 14.06 1.16
CA TYR A 45 0.65 12.75 0.50
C TYR A 45 0.08 13.02 -0.89
N LYS A 46 0.98 13.13 -1.87
CA LYS A 46 0.56 13.24 -3.26
C LYS A 46 -0.09 11.91 -3.53
N PHE A 47 -1.41 11.89 -3.54
CA PHE A 47 -2.16 10.76 -4.08
C PHE A 47 -1.48 10.41 -5.40
N LYS A 48 -0.69 9.35 -5.38
CA LYS A 48 -0.17 8.78 -6.60
C LYS A 48 -1.38 8.54 -7.49
N ALA A 49 -1.30 8.95 -8.74
CA ALA A 49 -2.38 8.81 -9.71
C ALA A 49 -3.11 7.47 -9.48
N MET A 50 -4.44 7.50 -9.58
CA MET A 50 -5.27 6.30 -9.45
C MET A 50 -4.60 5.14 -10.21
N PRO A 51 -4.59 3.93 -9.64
CA PRO A 51 -3.99 2.80 -10.34
C PRO A 51 -4.64 2.63 -11.73
N VAL A 52 -3.86 2.24 -12.70
CA VAL A 52 -4.38 1.88 -14.04
C VAL A 52 -5.54 0.91 -13.86
N GLY A 53 -6.68 1.19 -14.50
CA GLY A 53 -7.89 0.39 -14.41
C GLY A 53 -8.83 0.73 -13.25
N ALA A 54 -8.52 1.73 -12.43
CA ALA A 54 -9.38 2.11 -11.30
C ALA A 54 -10.75 2.67 -11.72
N ASP A 55 -10.83 3.27 -12.90
CA ASP A 55 -12.07 3.88 -13.43
C ASP A 55 -12.86 2.94 -14.36
N GLY A 56 -12.45 1.67 -14.49
CA GLY A 56 -13.00 0.74 -15.45
C GLY A 56 -13.43 -0.59 -14.86
N PRO A 57 -13.63 -1.60 -15.73
CA PRO A 57 -14.04 -2.95 -15.30
C PRO A 57 -13.09 -3.59 -14.28
N LEU A 58 -11.82 -3.15 -14.22
CA LEU A 58 -10.81 -3.69 -13.31
C LEU A 58 -10.77 -3.02 -11.94
N ARG A 59 -11.65 -2.07 -11.64
CA ARG A 59 -11.65 -1.27 -10.39
C ARG A 59 -11.53 -2.13 -9.12
N GLU A 60 -12.26 -3.23 -9.05
CA GLU A 60 -12.22 -4.14 -7.91
C GLU A 60 -10.93 -4.99 -7.88
N CYS A 61 -10.36 -5.25 -9.05
CA CYS A 61 -9.12 -6.02 -9.18
C CYS A 61 -7.90 -5.23 -8.71
N VAL A 62 -7.83 -3.93 -9.07
CA VAL A 62 -6.68 -3.08 -8.77
C VAL A 62 -6.53 -2.72 -7.30
N VAL A 63 -7.52 -3.04 -6.46
CA VAL A 63 -7.40 -2.95 -5.01
C VAL A 63 -6.27 -3.88 -4.51
N CYS A 64 -6.19 -5.09 -5.09
CA CYS A 64 -5.25 -6.13 -4.65
C CYS A 64 -4.20 -6.49 -5.70
N HIS A 65 -4.39 -6.15 -6.95
CA HIS A 65 -3.51 -6.53 -8.05
C HIS A 65 -2.96 -5.31 -8.78
N SER A 66 -1.73 -5.39 -9.28
CA SER A 66 -1.28 -4.49 -10.33
C SER A 66 -1.69 -5.07 -11.69
N VAL A 67 -2.10 -4.20 -12.60
CA VAL A 67 -2.52 -4.59 -13.94
C VAL A 67 -1.57 -4.08 -15.02
N GLU A 68 -0.76 -3.09 -14.71
CA GLU A 68 0.28 -2.53 -15.59
C GLU A 68 1.57 -3.34 -15.57
N ALA A 69 2.34 -3.28 -16.67
CA ALA A 69 3.68 -3.86 -16.75
C ALA A 69 4.62 -3.24 -15.71
N GLY A 70 5.35 -4.07 -14.96
CA GLY A 70 6.26 -3.58 -13.92
C GLY A 70 5.57 -2.84 -12.77
N GLY A 71 4.25 -2.99 -12.64
CA GLY A 71 3.48 -2.35 -11.58
C GLY A 71 3.92 -2.79 -10.17
N PRO A 72 3.53 -2.02 -9.14
CA PRO A 72 3.95 -2.28 -7.77
C PRO A 72 3.47 -3.64 -7.27
N LEU A 73 4.25 -4.26 -6.40
CA LEU A 73 3.82 -5.47 -5.69
C LEU A 73 2.62 -5.13 -4.81
N ARG A 74 1.58 -5.97 -4.88
CA ARG A 74 0.35 -5.84 -4.10
C ARG A 74 0.04 -7.14 -3.38
N VAL A 75 -1.08 -7.18 -2.68
CA VAL A 75 -1.54 -8.37 -1.96
C VAL A 75 -1.74 -9.56 -2.89
N GLY A 76 -2.24 -9.33 -4.11
CA GLY A 76 -2.41 -10.32 -5.15
C GLY A 76 -1.26 -10.30 -6.18
N PRO A 77 -1.12 -11.37 -6.97
CA PRO A 77 -0.14 -11.41 -8.05
C PRO A 77 -0.50 -10.42 -9.16
N PRO A 78 0.48 -9.95 -9.96
CA PRO A 78 0.22 -9.05 -11.08
C PRO A 78 -0.65 -9.73 -12.13
N LEU A 79 -1.61 -8.96 -12.68
CA LEU A 79 -2.54 -9.40 -13.72
C LEU A 79 -2.13 -8.94 -15.12
N HIS A 80 -1.11 -8.08 -15.26
CA HIS A 80 -0.59 -7.70 -16.57
C HIS A 80 -0.27 -8.95 -17.40
N GLY A 81 -0.80 -9.01 -18.62
CA GLY A 81 -0.58 -10.15 -19.52
C GLY A 81 -1.06 -11.50 -18.95
N ILE A 82 -2.10 -11.51 -18.12
CA ILE A 82 -2.62 -12.75 -17.52
C ILE A 82 -3.32 -13.66 -18.54
N VAL A 83 -3.96 -13.08 -19.56
CA VAL A 83 -4.64 -13.84 -20.61
C VAL A 83 -3.61 -14.59 -21.44
N GLY A 84 -3.72 -15.91 -21.49
CA GLY A 84 -2.75 -16.80 -22.14
C GLY A 84 -1.53 -17.16 -21.29
N ALA A 85 -1.30 -16.50 -20.17
CA ALA A 85 -0.16 -16.79 -19.30
C ALA A 85 -0.31 -18.11 -18.55
N PRO A 86 0.79 -18.78 -18.19
CA PRO A 86 0.76 -19.97 -17.33
C PRO A 86 0.07 -19.67 -15.99
N LYS A 87 -0.71 -20.64 -15.51
CA LYS A 87 -1.25 -20.57 -14.14
C LYS A 87 -0.10 -20.64 -13.13
N ALA A 88 -0.20 -19.89 -12.03
CA ALA A 88 0.84 -19.77 -11.01
C ALA A 88 2.22 -19.38 -11.55
N ARG A 89 2.30 -18.49 -12.53
CA ARG A 89 3.51 -18.07 -13.26
C ARG A 89 4.58 -17.35 -12.43
N THR A 90 4.23 -16.87 -11.24
CA THR A 90 5.10 -16.00 -10.45
C THR A 90 5.67 -16.76 -9.25
N ASP A 91 6.95 -17.04 -9.25
CA ASP A 91 7.59 -17.91 -8.25
C ASP A 91 7.57 -17.34 -6.83
N TRP A 92 7.71 -16.02 -6.71
CA TRP A 92 7.72 -15.33 -5.41
C TRP A 92 6.34 -15.22 -4.75
N TYR A 93 5.25 -15.47 -5.48
CA TYR A 93 3.90 -15.36 -4.92
C TYR A 93 3.40 -16.66 -4.31
N GLY A 94 2.79 -16.59 -3.14
CA GLY A 94 2.24 -17.72 -2.40
C GLY A 94 0.93 -18.26 -2.98
N TYR A 95 0.95 -18.80 -4.20
CA TYR A 95 -0.25 -19.45 -4.78
C TYR A 95 -0.69 -20.66 -3.97
N SER A 96 -2.01 -20.92 -3.96
CA SER A 96 -2.54 -22.15 -3.38
C SER A 96 -1.94 -23.40 -4.04
N PRO A 97 -1.80 -24.51 -3.29
CA PRO A 97 -1.38 -25.79 -3.88
C PRO A 97 -2.26 -26.21 -5.07
N ALA A 98 -3.56 -25.92 -4.98
CA ALA A 98 -4.50 -26.22 -6.06
C ALA A 98 -4.13 -25.48 -7.35
N LEU A 99 -3.81 -24.18 -7.28
CA LEU A 99 -3.44 -23.40 -8.46
C LEU A 99 -2.06 -23.80 -9.01
N ARG A 100 -1.10 -24.08 -8.15
CA ARG A 100 0.22 -24.61 -8.59
C ARG A 100 0.09 -25.93 -9.34
N LYS A 101 -0.81 -26.81 -8.89
CA LYS A 101 -1.05 -28.13 -9.48
C LYS A 101 -1.92 -28.06 -10.74
N ALA A 102 -2.73 -27.03 -10.93
CA ALA A 102 -3.69 -26.92 -12.02
C ALA A 102 -3.03 -27.00 -13.41
N GLY A 103 -1.83 -26.44 -13.54
CA GLY A 103 -1.10 -26.40 -14.81
C GLY A 103 -1.84 -25.62 -15.91
N GLY A 104 -1.29 -25.64 -17.11
CA GLY A 104 -1.86 -24.96 -18.28
C GLY A 104 -1.85 -23.43 -18.16
N SER A 105 -2.57 -22.78 -19.08
CA SER A 105 -2.61 -21.33 -19.18
C SER A 105 -4.00 -20.78 -18.81
N TRP A 106 -4.05 -19.51 -18.49
CA TRP A 106 -5.29 -18.77 -18.29
C TRP A 106 -5.93 -18.41 -19.64
N THR A 107 -6.74 -19.28 -20.19
CA THR A 107 -7.57 -18.92 -21.34
C THR A 107 -8.70 -17.98 -20.94
N GLU A 108 -9.29 -17.29 -21.89
CA GLU A 108 -10.48 -16.46 -21.61
C GLU A 108 -11.62 -17.29 -21.02
N ALA A 109 -11.81 -18.52 -21.54
CA ALA A 109 -12.81 -19.45 -21.00
C ALA A 109 -12.50 -19.90 -19.56
N ASP A 110 -11.23 -20.12 -19.21
CA ASP A 110 -10.83 -20.43 -17.84
C ASP A 110 -11.03 -19.24 -16.91
N LEU A 111 -10.71 -18.02 -17.37
CA LEU A 111 -10.94 -16.79 -16.61
C LEU A 111 -12.43 -16.57 -16.37
N ASP A 112 -13.28 -16.78 -17.38
CA ASP A 112 -14.74 -16.67 -17.22
C ASP A 112 -15.28 -17.64 -16.16
N LYS A 113 -14.88 -18.91 -16.23
CA LYS A 113 -15.26 -19.94 -15.25
C LYS A 113 -14.74 -19.60 -13.85
N PHE A 114 -13.47 -19.16 -13.76
CA PHE A 114 -12.85 -18.80 -12.50
C PHE A 114 -13.54 -17.58 -11.88
N LEU A 115 -13.83 -16.55 -12.66
CA LEU A 115 -14.53 -15.36 -12.20
C LEU A 115 -16.00 -15.68 -11.83
N THR A 116 -16.64 -16.62 -12.51
CA THR A 116 -17.99 -17.07 -12.16
C THR A 116 -18.04 -17.73 -10.79
N SER A 117 -17.11 -18.64 -10.50
CA SER A 117 -17.07 -19.35 -9.22
C SER A 117 -15.66 -19.94 -9.00
N PRO A 118 -14.74 -19.20 -8.36
CA PRO A 118 -13.37 -19.63 -8.17
C PRO A 118 -13.24 -21.00 -7.48
N SER A 119 -14.03 -21.23 -6.45
CA SER A 119 -14.00 -22.47 -5.67
C SER A 119 -14.56 -23.69 -6.42
N LYS A 120 -15.50 -23.48 -7.34
CA LYS A 120 -16.02 -24.55 -8.20
C LYS A 120 -15.08 -24.87 -9.33
N PHE A 121 -14.47 -23.84 -9.95
CA PHE A 121 -13.50 -24.03 -11.03
C PHE A 121 -12.22 -24.63 -10.53
N LEU A 122 -11.75 -24.20 -9.35
CA LEU A 122 -10.49 -24.63 -8.75
C LEU A 122 -10.69 -24.94 -7.25
N PRO A 123 -11.18 -26.14 -6.90
CA PRO A 123 -11.31 -26.53 -5.49
C PRO A 123 -9.97 -26.44 -4.76
N GLY A 124 -9.97 -25.81 -3.59
CA GLY A 124 -8.74 -25.55 -2.81
C GLY A 124 -7.99 -24.27 -3.22
N THR A 125 -8.56 -23.45 -4.08
CA THR A 125 -8.02 -22.10 -4.30
C THR A 125 -8.10 -21.26 -3.03
N SER A 126 -7.08 -20.44 -2.79
CA SER A 126 -7.10 -19.45 -1.70
C SER A 126 -7.85 -18.17 -2.06
N LYS A 127 -8.36 -18.06 -3.30
CA LYS A 127 -9.12 -16.88 -3.74
C LYS A 127 -10.50 -16.85 -3.09
N THR A 128 -10.75 -15.82 -2.31
CA THR A 128 -11.97 -15.68 -1.49
C THR A 128 -13.01 -14.74 -2.08
N ILE A 129 -12.88 -14.33 -3.34
CA ILE A 129 -13.91 -13.50 -3.96
C ILE A 129 -15.20 -14.28 -4.14
N ILE A 130 -16.31 -13.62 -3.88
CA ILE A 130 -17.62 -14.05 -4.34
C ILE A 130 -17.61 -14.00 -5.86
N GLY A 131 -18.08 -15.06 -6.52
CA GLY A 131 -18.11 -15.10 -7.98
C GLY A 131 -18.95 -13.96 -8.56
N ILE A 132 -18.62 -13.56 -9.78
CA ILE A 132 -19.34 -12.54 -10.54
C ILE A 132 -20.40 -13.26 -11.37
N SER A 133 -21.68 -13.05 -11.07
CA SER A 133 -22.79 -13.74 -11.77
C SER A 133 -23.09 -13.14 -13.15
N ASP A 134 -22.88 -11.84 -13.34
CA ASP A 134 -23.13 -11.16 -14.60
C ASP A 134 -22.09 -11.52 -15.66
N ALA A 135 -22.56 -12.16 -16.74
CA ALA A 135 -21.69 -12.59 -17.83
C ALA A 135 -21.11 -11.40 -18.62
N LYS A 136 -21.85 -10.30 -18.73
CA LYS A 136 -21.37 -9.10 -19.41
C LYS A 136 -20.23 -8.48 -18.62
N GLU A 137 -20.39 -8.34 -17.32
CA GLU A 137 -19.35 -7.81 -16.42
C GLU A 137 -18.06 -8.65 -16.52
N ARG A 138 -18.17 -9.98 -16.50
CA ARG A 138 -17.01 -10.85 -16.67
C ARG A 138 -16.34 -10.70 -18.04
N GLY A 139 -17.15 -10.57 -19.10
CA GLY A 139 -16.63 -10.29 -20.45
C GLY A 139 -15.87 -8.97 -20.52
N ASP A 140 -16.41 -7.92 -19.95
CA ASP A 140 -15.77 -6.60 -19.87
C ASP A 140 -14.45 -6.65 -19.10
N ILE A 141 -14.40 -7.38 -17.98
CA ILE A 141 -13.18 -7.61 -17.20
C ILE A 141 -12.12 -8.34 -18.02
N ILE A 142 -12.50 -9.43 -18.69
CA ILE A 142 -11.56 -10.22 -19.50
C ILE A 142 -11.03 -9.41 -20.68
N ALA A 143 -11.91 -8.65 -21.36
CA ALA A 143 -11.50 -7.74 -22.43
C ALA A 143 -10.54 -6.66 -21.93
N ALA A 144 -10.80 -6.10 -20.76
CA ALA A 144 -9.90 -5.13 -20.14
C ALA A 144 -8.54 -5.76 -19.81
N LEU A 145 -8.49 -6.98 -19.25
CA LEU A 145 -7.25 -7.69 -18.95
C LEU A 145 -6.40 -8.02 -20.17
N LYS A 146 -7.00 -8.16 -21.35
CA LYS A 146 -6.27 -8.34 -22.63
C LYS A 146 -5.60 -7.06 -23.09
N ASN A 147 -6.18 -5.91 -22.76
CA ASN A 147 -5.80 -4.61 -23.31
C ASN A 147 -5.03 -3.73 -22.31
N VAL A 148 -4.66 -4.25 -21.14
CA VAL A 148 -3.80 -3.50 -20.20
C VAL A 148 -2.41 -3.34 -20.80
N PRO A 149 -1.89 -2.09 -20.81
CA PRO A 149 -0.59 -1.74 -21.39
C PRO A 149 0.59 -2.36 -20.63
#